data_92b718de2b9dc805787670b61bb45215
#
_entry.id   92b718de2b9dc805787670b61bb45215
#
_cell.length_a   1.000
_cell.length_b   1.000
_cell.length_c   1.000
_cell.angle_alpha   90.00
_cell.angle_beta   90.00
_cell.angle_gamma   90.00
#
_symmetry.space_group_name_H-M   'P 1'
#
loop_
_entity.id
_entity.type
_entity.pdbx_description
1 polymer ?
#
loop_
_entity_poly.entity_id
_entity_poly.type
_entity_poly.pdbx_seq_one_letter_code
_entity_poly.pdbx_strand_id
1 'polypeptide(L)'
;GLVGAEMCIRDRFLLGGIGTTAENLMAAAEGEHEEWTSMYKRMAEEAREEGFHRIADMFAGVGEIEKSHYERYLKLVENLENDEVFKKSSVKVWYCRNCGHLEYGDQAPEVCPVCSHPQAFFEIKADNY
;
A
#
# COMPACT_ATOMS: atom_id res chain seq x y z
N GLY A 1 -0.95 2.24 18.15
CA GLY A 1 0.07 2.40 17.48
C GLY A 1 0.76 1.49 16.50
N LEU A 2 1.99 1.80 16.28
CA LEU A 2 2.88 1.11 15.32
C LEU A 2 3.44 -0.24 15.82
N VAL A 3 3.21 -0.58 17.08
CA VAL A 3 3.83 -1.77 17.74
C VAL A 3 3.47 -3.08 17.03
N GLY A 4 2.26 -3.23 16.51
CA GLY A 4 1.86 -4.44 15.78
C GLY A 4 2.56 -4.57 14.42
N ALA A 5 2.64 -3.48 13.65
CA ALA A 5 3.28 -3.48 12.34
C ALA A 5 4.80 -3.71 12.43
N GLU A 6 5.47 -3.13 13.43
CA GLU A 6 6.90 -3.36 13.69
C GLU A 6 7.20 -4.81 14.08
N MET A 7 6.35 -5.44 14.87
CA MET A 7 6.48 -6.86 15.21
C MET A 7 6.33 -7.74 13.96
N CYS A 8 5.34 -7.50 13.12
CA CYS A 8 5.15 -8.25 11.87
C CYS A 8 6.36 -8.16 10.93
N ILE A 9 6.94 -6.97 10.75
CA ILE A 9 8.15 -6.77 9.92
C ILE A 9 9.34 -7.52 10.51
N ARG A 10 9.56 -7.41 11.82
CA ARG A 10 10.66 -8.08 12.52
C ARG A 10 10.56 -9.60 12.42
N ASP A 11 9.39 -10.15 12.62
CA ASP A 11 9.16 -11.59 12.58
C ASP A 11 9.35 -12.13 11.17
N ARG A 12 8.86 -11.42 10.14
CA ARG A 12 9.11 -11.77 8.73
C ARG A 12 10.59 -11.75 8.37
N PHE A 13 11.34 -10.78 8.86
CA PHE A 13 12.79 -10.70 8.65
C PHE A 13 13.50 -11.90 9.27
N LEU A 14 13.19 -12.25 10.51
CA LEU A 14 13.77 -13.40 11.22
C LEU A 14 13.45 -14.74 10.55
N LEU A 15 12.29 -14.85 9.91
CA LEU A 15 11.85 -16.05 9.19
C LEU A 15 12.30 -16.07 7.71
N GLY A 16 13.10 -15.10 7.27
CA GLY A 16 13.52 -14.98 5.88
C GLY A 16 12.38 -14.62 4.91
N GLY A 17 11.28 -14.05 5.42
CA GLY A 17 10.10 -13.70 4.64
C GLY A 17 10.17 -12.35 3.92
N ILE A 18 11.35 -11.70 3.89
CA ILE A 18 11.57 -10.46 3.15
C ILE A 18 12.20 -10.80 1.81
N GLY A 19 11.49 -10.55 0.74
CA GLY A 19 11.91 -10.79 -0.63
C GLY A 19 12.07 -9.50 -1.45
N THR A 20 11.86 -9.62 -2.75
CA THR A 20 11.77 -8.48 -3.68
C THR A 20 10.56 -7.60 -3.34
N THR A 21 10.51 -6.40 -3.92
CA THR A 21 9.36 -5.49 -3.74
C THR A 21 8.05 -6.16 -4.16
N ALA A 22 8.03 -6.87 -5.28
CA ALA A 22 6.83 -7.57 -5.76
C ALA A 22 6.40 -8.68 -4.78
N GLU A 23 7.32 -9.52 -4.32
CA GLU A 23 7.04 -10.58 -3.34
C GLU A 23 6.52 -10.00 -2.02
N ASN A 24 7.09 -8.90 -1.56
CA ASN A 24 6.65 -8.26 -0.32
C ASN A 24 5.24 -7.64 -0.46
N LEU A 25 4.93 -7.02 -1.61
CA LEU A 25 3.61 -6.48 -1.89
C LEU A 25 2.55 -7.58 -2.01
N MET A 26 2.88 -8.70 -2.70
CA MET A 26 1.98 -9.84 -2.79
C MET A 26 1.72 -10.47 -1.42
N ALA A 27 2.74 -10.65 -0.60
CA ALA A 27 2.59 -11.18 0.74
C ALA A 27 1.75 -10.25 1.65
N ALA A 28 1.85 -8.93 1.47
CA ALA A 28 0.98 -7.98 2.15
C ALA A 28 -0.47 -8.11 1.65
N ALA A 29 -0.68 -8.18 0.33
CA ALA A 29 -2.00 -8.39 -0.26
C ALA A 29 -2.67 -9.68 0.24
N GLU A 30 -1.93 -10.78 0.33
CA GLU A 30 -2.44 -12.05 0.87
C GLU A 30 -2.88 -11.93 2.33
N GLY A 31 -2.15 -11.18 3.17
CA GLY A 31 -2.54 -10.88 4.55
C GLY A 31 -3.87 -10.14 4.61
N GLU A 32 -3.99 -9.03 3.90
CA GLU A 32 -5.22 -8.24 3.84
C GLU A 32 -6.40 -9.05 3.26
N HIS A 33 -6.13 -9.93 2.29
CA HIS A 33 -7.14 -10.82 1.72
C HIS A 33 -7.71 -11.76 2.78
N GLU A 34 -6.88 -12.40 3.59
CA GLU A 34 -7.31 -13.27 4.69
C GLU A 34 -8.09 -12.46 5.75
N GLU A 35 -7.65 -11.26 6.06
CA GLU A 35 -8.30 -10.40 7.06
C GLU A 35 -9.73 -10.03 6.66
N TRP A 36 -9.97 -9.55 5.43
CA TRP A 36 -11.30 -9.13 5.02
C TRP A 36 -12.21 -10.28 4.60
N THR A 37 -11.69 -11.38 4.04
CA THR A 37 -12.52 -12.50 3.58
C THR A 37 -12.91 -13.48 4.69
N SER A 38 -12.04 -13.65 5.68
CA SER A 38 -12.15 -14.69 6.71
C SER A 38 -12.17 -14.11 8.12
N MET A 39 -11.10 -13.45 8.54
CA MET A 39 -10.86 -13.10 9.94
C MET A 39 -11.91 -12.13 10.49
N TYR A 40 -12.03 -10.94 9.91
CA TYR A 40 -12.99 -9.92 10.39
C TYR A 40 -14.44 -10.30 10.16
N LYS A 41 -14.72 -11.06 9.10
CA LYS A 41 -16.05 -11.59 8.85
C LYS A 41 -16.48 -12.52 9.98
N ARG A 42 -15.63 -13.48 10.34
CA ARG A 42 -15.89 -14.42 11.45
C ARG A 42 -16.01 -13.67 12.78
N MET A 43 -15.10 -12.74 13.07
CA MET A 43 -15.15 -11.94 14.31
C MET A 43 -16.46 -11.12 14.42
N ALA A 44 -16.95 -10.56 13.31
CA ALA A 44 -18.20 -9.82 13.28
C ALA A 44 -19.42 -10.73 13.53
N GLU A 45 -19.42 -11.94 12.97
CA GLU A 45 -20.47 -12.95 13.16
C GLU A 45 -20.50 -13.40 14.64
N GLU A 46 -19.35 -13.82 15.20
CA GLU A 46 -19.20 -14.24 16.58
C GLU A 46 -19.64 -13.14 17.58
N ALA A 47 -19.17 -11.90 17.39
CA ALA A 47 -19.56 -10.78 18.24
C ALA A 47 -21.07 -10.50 18.17
N ARG A 48 -21.71 -10.69 17.01
CA ARG A 48 -23.15 -10.50 16.86
C ARG A 48 -23.96 -11.60 17.57
N GLU A 49 -23.51 -12.84 17.50
CA GLU A 49 -24.09 -13.98 18.21
C GLU A 49 -23.98 -13.81 19.74
N GLU A 50 -22.87 -13.26 20.21
CA GLU A 50 -22.67 -12.96 21.64
C GLU A 50 -23.40 -11.70 22.12
N GLY A 51 -24.11 -10.99 21.23
CA GLY A 51 -24.87 -9.77 21.55
C GLY A 51 -24.07 -8.46 21.55
N PHE A 52 -22.81 -8.48 21.12
CA PHE A 52 -21.95 -7.29 21.02
C PHE A 52 -22.12 -6.58 19.68
N HIS A 53 -23.33 -6.15 19.35
CA HIS A 53 -23.67 -5.60 18.03
C HIS A 53 -22.77 -4.45 17.58
N ARG A 54 -22.42 -3.52 18.50
CA ARG A 54 -21.51 -2.40 18.18
C ARG A 54 -20.11 -2.89 17.80
N ILE A 55 -19.62 -3.93 18.46
CA ILE A 55 -18.31 -4.52 18.17
C ILE A 55 -18.37 -5.27 16.83
N ALA A 56 -19.45 -5.99 16.57
CA ALA A 56 -19.67 -6.65 15.30
C ALA A 56 -19.67 -5.68 14.11
N ASP A 57 -20.35 -4.53 14.25
CA ASP A 57 -20.37 -3.50 13.21
C ASP A 57 -18.99 -2.86 13.02
N MET A 58 -18.20 -2.71 14.10
CA MET A 58 -16.82 -2.24 14.02
C MET A 58 -15.93 -3.24 13.28
N PHE A 59 -16.01 -4.54 13.58
CA PHE A 59 -15.26 -5.56 12.85
C PHE A 59 -15.64 -5.62 11.37
N ALA A 60 -16.94 -5.53 11.04
CA ALA A 60 -17.39 -5.47 9.66
C ALA A 60 -16.81 -4.23 8.94
N GLY A 61 -16.79 -3.07 9.60
CA GLY A 61 -16.20 -1.85 9.05
C GLY A 61 -14.69 -1.96 8.83
N VAL A 62 -13.95 -2.61 9.75
CA VAL A 62 -12.52 -2.87 9.56
C VAL A 62 -12.31 -3.80 8.36
N GLY A 63 -13.09 -4.87 8.21
CA GLY A 63 -13.00 -5.74 7.05
C GLY A 63 -13.11 -5.00 5.71
N GLU A 64 -13.99 -4.00 5.59
CA GLU A 64 -14.07 -3.17 4.38
C GLU A 64 -12.82 -2.29 4.17
N ILE A 65 -12.16 -1.85 5.26
CA ILE A 65 -10.89 -1.13 5.17
C ILE A 65 -9.79 -2.05 4.65
N GLU A 66 -9.67 -3.28 5.17
CA GLU A 66 -8.65 -4.25 4.73
C GLU A 66 -8.85 -4.67 3.27
N LYS A 67 -10.11 -4.73 2.80
CA LYS A 67 -10.39 -4.89 1.38
C LYS A 67 -9.79 -3.76 0.53
N SER A 68 -9.91 -2.51 0.98
CA SER A 68 -9.30 -1.38 0.27
C SER A 68 -7.77 -1.41 0.28
N HIS A 69 -7.17 -1.91 1.36
CA HIS A 69 -5.72 -2.15 1.44
C HIS A 69 -5.27 -3.24 0.47
N TYR A 70 -5.99 -4.36 0.41
CA TYR A 70 -5.76 -5.43 -0.55
C TYR A 70 -5.76 -4.93 -2.00
N GLU A 71 -6.80 -4.21 -2.41
CA GLU A 71 -6.92 -3.63 -3.74
C GLU A 71 -5.77 -2.67 -4.06
N ARG A 72 -5.34 -1.89 -3.07
CA ARG A 72 -4.20 -0.98 -3.19
C ARG A 72 -2.88 -1.72 -3.40
N TYR A 73 -2.61 -2.79 -2.64
CA TYR A 73 -1.42 -3.62 -2.83
C TYR A 73 -1.40 -4.27 -4.20
N LEU A 74 -2.51 -4.82 -4.67
CA LEU A 74 -2.62 -5.37 -6.03
C LEU A 74 -2.33 -4.32 -7.10
N LYS A 75 -2.82 -3.09 -6.93
CA LYS A 75 -2.53 -2.00 -7.88
C LYS A 75 -1.04 -1.62 -7.89
N LEU A 76 -0.36 -1.69 -6.76
CA LEU A 76 1.08 -1.46 -6.69
C LEU A 76 1.87 -2.59 -7.39
N VAL A 77 1.44 -3.84 -7.26
CA VAL A 77 2.02 -4.98 -8.00
C VAL A 77 1.83 -4.78 -9.50
N GLU A 78 0.62 -4.46 -9.95
CA GLU A 78 0.31 -4.18 -11.36
C GLU A 78 1.21 -3.07 -11.93
N ASN A 79 1.42 -1.98 -11.17
CA ASN A 79 2.32 -0.90 -11.59
C ASN A 79 3.78 -1.38 -11.76
N LEU A 80 4.24 -2.31 -10.91
CA LEU A 80 5.58 -2.90 -11.05
C LEU A 80 5.68 -3.79 -12.28
N GLU A 81 4.69 -4.66 -12.51
CA GLU A 81 4.67 -5.61 -13.62
C GLU A 81 4.59 -4.92 -14.98
N ASN A 82 3.88 -3.79 -15.04
CA ASN A 82 3.70 -3.00 -16.25
C ASN A 82 4.75 -1.90 -16.47
N ASP A 83 5.77 -1.81 -15.58
CA ASP A 83 6.76 -0.72 -15.58
C ASP A 83 6.12 0.69 -15.46
N GLU A 84 5.03 0.76 -14.70
CA GLU A 84 4.23 1.98 -14.52
C GLU A 84 4.52 2.74 -13.21
N VAL A 85 5.55 2.36 -12.44
CA VAL A 85 5.90 3.08 -11.21
C VAL A 85 6.32 4.52 -11.52
N PHE A 86 7.26 4.69 -12.45
CA PHE A 86 7.80 6.00 -12.85
C PHE A 86 7.42 6.40 -14.27
N LYS A 87 6.52 5.67 -14.92
CA LYS A 87 6.00 5.94 -16.24
C LYS A 87 4.48 5.79 -16.24
N LYS A 88 3.80 6.61 -17.00
CA LYS A 88 2.32 6.57 -17.13
C LYS A 88 1.91 6.69 -18.60
N SER A 89 0.70 6.24 -18.91
CA SER A 89 0.12 6.34 -20.26
C SER A 89 -0.24 7.77 -20.69
N SER A 90 -0.12 8.75 -19.79
CA SER A 90 -0.41 10.16 -20.05
C SER A 90 0.50 11.06 -19.26
N VAL A 91 0.65 12.30 -19.72
CA VAL A 91 1.43 13.33 -19.02
C VAL A 91 0.92 13.49 -17.58
N LYS A 92 1.85 13.44 -16.63
CA LYS A 92 1.64 13.68 -15.20
C LYS A 92 2.52 14.80 -14.73
N VAL A 93 2.23 15.32 -13.55
CA VAL A 93 3.12 16.20 -12.82
C VAL A 93 3.89 15.34 -11.82
N TRP A 94 5.18 15.20 -12.03
CA TRP A 94 6.08 14.49 -11.14
C TRP A 94 6.68 15.46 -10.13
N TYR A 95 6.62 15.11 -8.87
CA TYR A 95 7.09 15.90 -7.74
C TYR A 95 8.30 15.24 -7.10
N CYS A 96 9.42 15.98 -7.04
CA CYS A 96 10.60 15.51 -6.32
C CYS A 96 10.42 15.72 -4.81
N ARG A 97 10.29 14.64 -4.05
CA ARG A 97 10.08 14.66 -2.60
C ARG A 97 11.22 15.27 -1.80
N ASN A 98 12.42 15.41 -2.42
CA ASN A 98 13.57 16.04 -1.76
C ASN A 98 13.54 17.56 -1.85
N CYS A 99 13.36 18.14 -3.05
CA CYS A 99 13.51 19.58 -3.26
C CYS A 99 12.24 20.30 -3.72
N GLY A 100 11.15 19.58 -4.01
CA GLY A 100 9.91 20.16 -4.48
C GLY A 100 9.87 20.48 -5.99
N HIS A 101 10.91 20.12 -6.76
CA HIS A 101 10.90 20.31 -8.20
C HIS A 101 9.73 19.59 -8.86
N LEU A 102 9.09 20.27 -9.82
CA LEU A 102 8.00 19.72 -10.63
C LEU A 102 8.50 19.48 -12.06
N GLU A 103 8.27 18.27 -12.55
CA GLU A 103 8.51 17.86 -13.92
C GLU A 103 7.22 17.42 -14.59
N TYR A 104 7.03 17.79 -15.85
CA TYR A 104 5.83 17.50 -16.62
C TYR A 104 6.17 16.50 -17.74
N GLY A 105 5.62 15.31 -17.67
CA GLY A 105 5.89 14.27 -18.64
C GLY A 105 5.12 12.99 -18.36
N ASP A 106 5.19 12.04 -19.26
CA ASP A 106 4.67 10.69 -19.07
C ASP A 106 5.59 9.82 -18.21
N GLN A 107 6.84 10.28 -17.99
CA GLN A 107 7.86 9.59 -17.19
C GLN A 107 8.56 10.56 -16.24
N ALA A 108 8.85 10.07 -15.02
CA ALA A 108 9.70 10.78 -14.07
C ALA A 108 11.17 10.80 -14.57
N PRO A 109 11.92 11.89 -14.38
CA PRO A 109 13.32 11.95 -14.73
C PRO A 109 14.14 10.90 -13.96
N GLU A 110 15.16 10.32 -14.61
CA GLU A 110 16.10 9.40 -13.93
C GLU A 110 16.85 10.07 -12.78
N VAL A 111 17.14 11.37 -12.93
CA VAL A 111 17.83 12.20 -11.96
C VAL A 111 17.14 13.56 -11.90
N CYS A 112 16.87 14.05 -10.71
CA CYS A 112 16.29 15.38 -10.53
C CYS A 112 17.27 16.47 -11.04
N PRO A 113 16.85 17.34 -12.00
CA PRO A 113 17.72 18.35 -12.58
C PRO A 113 18.11 19.45 -11.59
N VAL A 114 17.43 19.57 -10.45
CA VAL A 114 17.65 20.61 -9.45
C VAL A 114 18.55 20.11 -8.30
N CYS A 115 18.29 18.92 -7.77
CA CYS A 115 18.97 18.44 -6.56
C CYS A 115 19.77 17.14 -6.75
N SER A 116 19.82 16.61 -7.98
CA SER A 116 20.57 15.41 -8.36
C SER A 116 20.16 14.12 -7.61
N HIS A 117 18.99 14.10 -7.00
CA HIS A 117 18.45 12.87 -6.40
C HIS A 117 17.90 11.95 -7.49
N PRO A 118 18.00 10.62 -7.30
CA PRO A 118 17.56 9.64 -8.29
C PRO A 118 16.05 9.59 -8.45
N GLN A 119 15.58 8.97 -9.53
CA GLN A 119 14.17 8.81 -9.89
C GLN A 119 13.27 8.31 -8.75
N ALA A 120 13.80 7.48 -7.85
CA ALA A 120 13.09 6.97 -6.66
C ALA A 120 12.58 8.09 -5.71
N PHE A 121 13.05 9.32 -5.87
CA PHE A 121 12.53 10.48 -5.12
C PHE A 121 11.34 11.15 -5.78
N PHE A 122 10.94 10.74 -6.98
CA PHE A 122 9.75 11.28 -7.64
C PHE A 122 8.49 10.50 -7.29
N GLU A 123 7.40 11.23 -7.19
CA GLU A 123 6.04 10.71 -7.12
C GLU A 123 5.12 11.56 -7.98
N ILE A 124 3.92 11.05 -8.30
CA ILE A 124 2.90 11.89 -8.93
C ILE A 124 2.42 12.90 -7.90
N LYS A 125 2.45 14.18 -8.30
CA LYS A 125 1.98 15.27 -7.43
C LYS A 125 0.52 15.04 -7.04
N ALA A 126 0.26 14.97 -5.75
CA ALA A 126 -1.10 14.98 -5.22
C ALA A 126 -1.59 16.43 -5.07
N ASP A 127 -2.83 16.68 -5.50
CA ASP A 127 -3.54 17.94 -5.34
C ASP A 127 -4.83 17.66 -4.54
N ASN A 128 -4.68 17.48 -3.23
CA ASN A 128 -5.76 17.10 -2.32
C ASN A 128 -6.03 18.16 -1.22
N TYR A 129 -5.71 19.40 -1.51
CA TYR A 129 -5.93 20.56 -0.62
C TYR A 129 -6.82 21.60 -1.30
#